data_30f08accd7a23b98eb9692b0fa6e7c00
#
_entry.id   30f08accd7a23b98eb9692b0fa6e7c00
#
_cell.length_a   1.000
_cell.length_b   1.000
_cell.length_c   1.000
_cell.angle_alpha   90.00
_cell.angle_beta   90.00
_cell.angle_gamma   90.00
#
_symmetry.space_group_name_H-M   'P 1'
#
loop_
_entity.id
_entity.type
_entity.pdbx_description
1 polymer ?
#
loop_
_entity_poly.entity_id
_entity_poly.type
_entity_poly.pdbx_seq_one_letter_code
_entity_poly.pdbx_strand_id
1 'polypeptide(L)'
;MKIEGCEFPNDLLYDPDGLVWCRPDSGEVTIGITSIYAAVAGRIAKVSSKPLKVAYPSGTAIGFLESPKHFGPIRTPIGGVLLELNQRAIRDPRLVTDSPYGEGWVAQLRPSDLRSDRAVLLRLPADQERFAKQIGSLRVRCFAAFPDHEMFEIGTECAAVLVKLNELLARVPIGDVVHLVTDDGTAPIEMVRWSDETGQPVIDERREGNLFHFLVRKVS
;
A
#
# COMPACT_ATOMS: atom_id res chain seq x y z
N MET A 1 10.83 -1.34 9.65
CA MET A 1 11.03 0.11 9.98
C MET A 1 9.84 0.90 9.48
N LYS A 2 9.44 1.97 10.21
CA LYS A 2 8.36 2.87 9.79
C LYS A 2 8.95 4.24 9.42
N ILE A 3 8.64 4.76 8.22
CA ILE A 3 9.13 6.05 7.70
C ILE A 3 7.90 6.83 7.22
N GLU A 4 7.64 8.02 7.79
CA GLU A 4 6.46 8.84 7.47
C GLU A 4 5.13 8.05 7.45
N GLY A 5 4.98 7.09 8.39
CA GLY A 5 3.82 6.22 8.48
C GLY A 5 3.84 4.97 7.58
N CYS A 6 4.69 4.91 6.56
CA CYS A 6 4.83 3.76 5.67
C CYS A 6 5.77 2.70 6.26
N GLU A 7 5.41 1.44 6.12
CA GLU A 7 6.20 0.31 6.61
C GLU A 7 7.19 -0.20 5.56
N PHE A 8 8.41 -0.54 6.02
CA PHE A 8 9.46 -1.13 5.19
C PHE A 8 10.25 -2.15 6.00
N PRO A 9 10.19 -3.45 5.68
CA PRO A 9 11.04 -4.47 6.26
C PRO A 9 12.53 -4.19 6.04
N ASN A 10 13.37 -4.36 7.07
CA ASN A 10 14.80 -4.06 6.99
C ASN A 10 15.61 -5.14 6.27
N ASP A 11 15.05 -6.33 6.11
CA ASP A 11 15.66 -7.49 5.47
C ASP A 11 15.46 -7.55 3.95
N LEU A 12 14.75 -6.59 3.39
CA LEU A 12 14.50 -6.46 1.96
C LEU A 12 15.48 -5.51 1.28
N LEU A 13 15.60 -5.67 -0.03
CA LEU A 13 16.26 -4.73 -0.92
C LEU A 13 15.19 -3.98 -1.71
N TYR A 14 15.48 -2.75 -2.10
CA TYR A 14 14.51 -1.89 -2.76
C TYR A 14 15.10 -1.29 -4.03
N ASP A 15 14.26 -1.07 -5.03
CA ASP A 15 14.66 -0.35 -6.23
C ASP A 15 15.01 1.12 -5.90
N PRO A 16 15.75 1.84 -6.77
CA PRO A 16 16.18 3.21 -6.49
C PRO A 16 15.06 4.21 -6.24
N ASP A 17 13.86 3.94 -6.72
CA ASP A 17 12.67 4.78 -6.51
C ASP A 17 11.88 4.37 -5.26
N GLY A 18 12.24 3.26 -4.58
CA GLY A 18 11.57 2.76 -3.39
C GLY A 18 10.15 2.24 -3.64
N LEU A 19 9.82 1.88 -4.87
CA LEU A 19 8.47 1.44 -5.27
C LEU A 19 8.32 -0.08 -5.28
N VAL A 20 9.42 -0.79 -5.54
CA VAL A 20 9.46 -2.27 -5.63
C VAL A 20 10.51 -2.79 -4.65
N TRP A 21 10.15 -3.84 -3.95
CA TRP A 21 11.11 -4.57 -3.13
C TRP A 21 11.49 -5.90 -3.77
N CYS A 22 12.67 -6.42 -3.40
CA CYS A 22 13.07 -7.77 -3.73
C CYS A 22 13.72 -8.48 -2.55
N ARG A 23 13.50 -9.79 -2.49
CA ARG A 23 14.05 -10.70 -1.49
C ARG A 23 14.73 -11.88 -2.17
N PRO A 24 16.06 -11.91 -2.18
CA PRO A 24 16.82 -13.08 -2.64
C PRO A 24 16.61 -14.26 -1.69
N ASP A 25 16.32 -15.43 -2.25
CA ASP A 25 16.22 -16.69 -1.54
C ASP A 25 16.63 -17.85 -2.45
N SER A 26 17.61 -18.65 -2.00
CA SER A 26 18.01 -19.94 -2.61
C SER A 26 18.22 -19.92 -4.13
N GLY A 27 18.77 -18.83 -4.67
CA GLY A 27 19.05 -18.66 -6.11
C GLY A 27 17.92 -18.06 -6.93
N GLU A 28 16.81 -17.73 -6.30
CA GLU A 28 15.69 -16.99 -6.87
C GLU A 28 15.50 -15.66 -6.14
N VAL A 29 14.69 -14.78 -6.70
CA VAL A 29 14.35 -13.47 -6.11
C VAL A 29 12.87 -13.26 -6.21
N THR A 30 12.24 -13.12 -5.06
CA THR A 30 10.83 -12.71 -4.95
C THR A 30 10.73 -11.20 -5.02
N ILE A 31 9.75 -10.69 -5.77
CA ILE A 31 9.50 -9.25 -5.95
C ILE A 31 8.07 -8.93 -5.50
N GLY A 32 7.91 -7.75 -4.92
CA GLY A 32 6.60 -7.16 -4.62
C GLY A 32 6.67 -5.64 -4.61
N ILE A 33 5.51 -5.00 -4.46
CA ILE A 33 5.43 -3.55 -4.37
C ILE A 33 5.62 -3.09 -2.92
N THR A 34 6.10 -1.86 -2.75
CA THR A 34 6.20 -1.25 -1.42
C THR A 34 4.87 -0.59 -1.00
N SER A 35 4.77 -0.23 0.28
CA SER A 35 3.66 0.57 0.79
C SER A 35 3.53 1.93 0.09
N ILE A 36 4.63 2.53 -0.40
CA ILE A 36 4.56 3.74 -1.22
C ILE A 36 3.80 3.46 -2.52
N TYR A 37 4.17 2.41 -3.25
CA TYR A 37 3.48 2.09 -4.51
C TYR A 37 2.03 1.70 -4.27
N ALA A 38 1.74 0.92 -3.21
CA ALA A 38 0.37 0.60 -2.81
C ALA A 38 -0.45 1.86 -2.55
N ALA A 39 0.10 2.85 -1.83
CA ALA A 39 -0.56 4.12 -1.54
C ALA A 39 -0.82 4.97 -2.81
N VAL A 40 0.12 4.96 -3.78
CA VAL A 40 -0.06 5.62 -5.09
C VAL A 40 -1.11 4.92 -5.93
N ALA A 41 -1.01 3.58 -6.03
CA ALA A 41 -1.85 2.80 -6.92
C ALA A 41 -3.30 2.68 -6.44
N GLY A 42 -3.51 2.70 -5.14
CA GLY A 42 -4.82 2.42 -4.58
C GLY A 42 -5.11 0.91 -4.56
N ARG A 43 -6.33 0.54 -4.23
CA ARG A 43 -6.79 -0.84 -4.16
C ARG A 43 -6.62 -1.54 -5.51
N ILE A 44 -5.71 -2.51 -5.59
CA ILE A 44 -5.41 -3.23 -6.84
C ILE A 44 -6.60 -4.13 -7.20
N ALA A 45 -7.05 -4.01 -8.45
CA ALA A 45 -8.15 -4.78 -9.02
C ALA A 45 -7.65 -5.87 -9.98
N LYS A 46 -6.45 -5.70 -10.57
CA LYS A 46 -5.90 -6.67 -11.51
C LYS A 46 -4.37 -6.64 -11.52
N VAL A 47 -3.80 -7.84 -11.58
CA VAL A 47 -2.38 -8.07 -11.80
C VAL A 47 -2.21 -8.79 -13.13
N SER A 48 -1.33 -8.30 -14.00
CA SER A 48 -1.00 -8.94 -15.27
C SER A 48 0.50 -9.06 -15.45
N SER A 49 0.95 -10.02 -16.24
CA SER A 49 2.37 -10.24 -16.52
C SER A 49 2.70 -10.16 -17.98
N LYS A 50 3.96 -9.92 -18.25
CA LYS A 50 4.62 -10.26 -19.50
C LYS A 50 4.91 -11.77 -19.60
N PRO A 51 5.31 -12.27 -20.76
CA PRO A 51 5.59 -13.70 -20.94
C PRO A 51 6.55 -14.26 -19.91
N LEU A 52 6.20 -15.42 -19.34
CA LEU A 52 7.05 -16.17 -18.43
C LEU A 52 8.19 -16.87 -19.17
N LYS A 53 9.24 -17.26 -18.43
CA LYS A 53 10.44 -17.93 -18.94
C LYS A 53 11.23 -17.09 -19.95
N VAL A 54 11.06 -15.78 -19.92
CA VAL A 54 11.78 -14.79 -20.72
C VAL A 54 12.69 -13.98 -19.81
N ALA A 55 13.89 -13.65 -20.30
CA ALA A 55 14.84 -12.79 -19.61
C ALA A 55 14.45 -11.31 -19.77
N TYR A 56 14.47 -10.57 -18.67
CA TYR A 56 14.19 -9.13 -18.62
C TYR A 56 15.37 -8.42 -17.96
N PRO A 57 15.89 -7.35 -18.57
CA PRO A 57 16.87 -6.48 -17.93
C PRO A 57 16.31 -5.78 -16.69
N SER A 58 17.19 -5.42 -15.75
CA SER A 58 16.83 -4.55 -14.61
C SER A 58 16.16 -3.26 -15.10
N GLY A 59 15.19 -2.75 -14.35
CA GLY A 59 14.38 -1.55 -14.66
C GLY A 59 13.27 -1.76 -15.69
N THR A 60 13.20 -2.93 -16.37
CA THR A 60 12.12 -3.20 -17.32
C THR A 60 10.83 -3.66 -16.65
N ALA A 61 9.70 -3.32 -17.29
CA ALA A 61 8.40 -3.82 -16.84
C ALA A 61 8.30 -5.33 -17.07
N ILE A 62 7.92 -6.08 -16.05
CA ILE A 62 7.63 -7.52 -16.09
C ILE A 62 6.12 -7.81 -15.98
N GLY A 63 5.33 -6.81 -15.63
CA GLY A 63 3.90 -6.88 -15.46
C GLY A 63 3.30 -5.51 -15.23
N PHE A 64 2.00 -5.49 -14.95
CA PHE A 64 1.24 -4.27 -14.71
C PHE A 64 0.24 -4.47 -13.57
N LEU A 65 0.03 -3.40 -12.81
CA LEU A 65 -1.02 -3.28 -11.81
C LEU A 65 -2.09 -2.33 -12.31
N GLU A 66 -3.34 -2.71 -12.11
CA GLU A 66 -4.51 -1.92 -12.48
C GLU A 66 -5.41 -1.72 -11.26
N SER A 67 -5.84 -0.49 -11.05
CA SER A 67 -6.83 -0.09 -10.07
C SER A 67 -7.77 0.95 -10.67
N PRO A 68 -8.87 1.34 -10.01
CA PRO A 68 -9.72 2.45 -10.47
C PRO A 68 -8.99 3.79 -10.63
N LYS A 69 -7.88 4.00 -9.90
CA LYS A 69 -7.13 5.27 -9.88
C LYS A 69 -5.79 5.20 -10.62
N HIS A 70 -5.29 3.99 -10.95
CA HIS A 70 -3.93 3.81 -11.42
C HIS A 70 -3.79 2.64 -12.39
N PHE A 71 -3.01 2.84 -13.45
CA PHE A 71 -2.46 1.79 -14.29
C PHE A 71 -0.95 2.00 -14.38
N GLY A 72 -0.18 1.05 -13.88
CA GLY A 72 1.28 1.21 -13.82
C GLY A 72 2.07 -0.09 -13.95
N PRO A 73 3.32 0.01 -14.41
CA PRO A 73 4.18 -1.15 -14.60
C PRO A 73 4.78 -1.63 -13.27
N ILE A 74 4.93 -2.94 -13.14
CA ILE A 74 5.82 -3.56 -12.16
C ILE A 74 7.18 -3.67 -12.83
N ARG A 75 8.15 -2.85 -12.42
CA ARG A 75 9.50 -2.88 -12.96
C ARG A 75 10.36 -3.79 -12.09
N THR A 76 11.07 -4.74 -12.74
CA THR A 76 11.99 -5.59 -11.98
C THR A 76 13.20 -4.77 -11.50
N PRO A 77 13.56 -4.82 -10.20
CA PRO A 77 14.75 -4.14 -9.70
C PRO A 77 16.06 -4.86 -10.06
N ILE A 78 15.95 -6.07 -10.59
CA ILE A 78 17.10 -6.91 -10.99
C ILE A 78 16.91 -7.47 -12.38
N GLY A 79 18.00 -7.78 -13.09
CA GLY A 79 17.96 -8.52 -14.36
C GLY A 79 17.78 -10.01 -14.12
N GLY A 80 16.94 -10.68 -14.91
CA GLY A 80 16.72 -12.12 -14.75
C GLY A 80 15.61 -12.70 -15.60
N VAL A 81 15.43 -14.02 -15.48
CA VAL A 81 14.35 -14.75 -16.13
C VAL A 81 13.12 -14.74 -15.24
N LEU A 82 12.02 -14.23 -15.74
CA LEU A 82 10.72 -14.25 -15.04
C LEU A 82 10.18 -15.68 -14.98
N LEU A 83 10.12 -16.25 -13.79
CA LEU A 83 9.73 -17.66 -13.57
C LEU A 83 8.23 -17.81 -13.44
N GLU A 84 7.64 -17.06 -12.52
CA GLU A 84 6.22 -17.14 -12.21
C GLU A 84 5.66 -15.84 -11.62
N LEU A 85 4.34 -15.75 -11.61
CA LEU A 85 3.58 -14.78 -10.85
C LEU A 85 2.88 -15.46 -9.68
N ASN A 86 2.65 -14.69 -8.64
CA ASN A 86 1.83 -15.11 -7.51
C ASN A 86 0.38 -15.39 -7.94
N GLN A 87 0.03 -16.67 -8.05
CA GLN A 87 -1.32 -17.09 -8.46
C GLN A 87 -2.40 -16.69 -7.47
N ARG A 88 -2.04 -16.48 -6.18
CA ARG A 88 -2.98 -15.97 -5.18
C ARG A 88 -3.29 -14.50 -5.44
N ALA A 89 -2.27 -13.67 -5.71
CA ALA A 89 -2.42 -12.26 -6.04
C ALA A 89 -3.13 -12.03 -7.39
N ILE A 90 -3.07 -12.98 -8.33
CA ILE A 90 -3.86 -12.92 -9.58
C ILE A 90 -5.34 -13.17 -9.30
N ARG A 91 -5.67 -14.13 -8.42
CA ARG A 91 -7.07 -14.47 -8.08
C ARG A 91 -7.70 -13.47 -7.11
N ASP A 92 -6.90 -12.97 -6.18
CA ASP A 92 -7.28 -11.94 -5.21
C ASP A 92 -6.25 -10.79 -5.24
N PRO A 93 -6.40 -9.84 -6.17
CA PRO A 93 -5.47 -8.72 -6.31
C PRO A 93 -5.38 -7.79 -5.10
N ARG A 94 -6.37 -7.84 -4.21
CA ARG A 94 -6.36 -7.06 -2.95
C ARG A 94 -5.16 -7.42 -2.07
N LEU A 95 -4.68 -8.67 -2.13
CA LEU A 95 -3.49 -9.12 -1.39
C LEU A 95 -2.26 -8.25 -1.66
N VAL A 96 -2.12 -7.72 -2.89
CA VAL A 96 -0.98 -6.88 -3.27
C VAL A 96 -0.94 -5.58 -2.46
N THR A 97 -2.09 -5.03 -2.09
CA THR A 97 -2.19 -3.83 -1.26
C THR A 97 -2.34 -4.15 0.22
N ASP A 98 -3.03 -5.21 0.59
CA ASP A 98 -3.32 -5.55 1.99
C ASP A 98 -2.12 -6.21 2.69
N SER A 99 -1.29 -6.93 1.95
CA SER A 99 -0.12 -7.63 2.47
C SER A 99 1.08 -7.51 1.51
N PRO A 100 1.54 -6.28 1.19
CA PRO A 100 2.51 -6.03 0.13
C PRO A 100 3.85 -6.73 0.36
N TYR A 101 4.27 -6.94 1.59
CA TYR A 101 5.54 -7.59 1.97
C TYR A 101 5.41 -9.07 2.35
N GLY A 102 4.19 -9.59 2.39
CA GLY A 102 3.85 -10.96 2.73
C GLY A 102 3.22 -11.70 1.55
N GLU A 103 1.95 -12.07 1.70
CA GLU A 103 1.21 -12.86 0.70
C GLU A 103 0.98 -12.12 -0.63
N GLY A 104 1.08 -10.78 -0.62
CA GLY A 104 0.92 -9.93 -1.80
C GLY A 104 2.18 -9.75 -2.65
N TRP A 105 3.20 -10.59 -2.50
CA TRP A 105 4.30 -10.62 -3.46
C TRP A 105 3.78 -10.83 -4.89
N VAL A 106 4.52 -10.37 -5.91
CA VAL A 106 3.98 -10.32 -7.27
C VAL A 106 4.63 -11.35 -8.18
N ALA A 107 5.95 -11.44 -8.17
CA ALA A 107 6.67 -12.27 -9.12
C ALA A 107 7.91 -12.93 -8.51
N GLN A 108 8.38 -14.02 -9.14
CA GLN A 108 9.69 -14.63 -8.87
C GLN A 108 10.54 -14.63 -10.13
N LEU A 109 11.83 -14.29 -9.96
CA LEU A 109 12.83 -14.28 -11.01
C LEU A 109 14.05 -15.11 -10.62
N ARG A 110 14.67 -15.72 -11.64
CA ARG A 110 16.03 -16.23 -11.53
C ARG A 110 16.98 -15.13 -11.99
N PRO A 111 17.80 -14.56 -11.09
CA PRO A 111 18.67 -13.45 -11.44
C PRO A 111 19.75 -13.85 -12.42
N SER A 112 20.14 -12.95 -13.32
CA SER A 112 21.26 -13.13 -14.23
C SER A 112 22.60 -12.75 -13.57
N ASP A 113 22.64 -11.62 -12.87
CA ASP A 113 23.79 -11.13 -12.09
C ASP A 113 23.32 -10.35 -10.88
N LEU A 114 22.89 -11.06 -9.85
CA LEU A 114 22.40 -10.46 -8.60
C LEU A 114 23.48 -9.61 -7.91
N ARG A 115 24.77 -9.93 -8.07
CA ARG A 115 25.85 -9.20 -7.42
C ARG A 115 25.97 -7.79 -7.97
N SER A 116 25.90 -7.64 -9.29
CA SER A 116 25.92 -6.33 -9.95
C SER A 116 24.66 -5.52 -9.61
N ASP A 117 23.47 -6.12 -9.73
CA ASP A 117 22.22 -5.44 -9.44
C ASP A 117 22.12 -4.95 -7.98
N ARG A 118 22.60 -5.74 -7.01
CA ARG A 118 22.61 -5.36 -5.59
C ARG A 118 23.38 -4.08 -5.27
N ALA A 119 24.30 -3.65 -6.12
CA ALA A 119 25.12 -2.45 -5.89
C ALA A 119 24.30 -1.16 -5.99
N VAL A 120 23.20 -1.18 -6.73
CA VAL A 120 22.32 0.00 -6.94
C VAL A 120 21.04 -0.05 -6.12
N LEU A 121 20.75 -1.17 -5.44
CA LEU A 121 19.56 -1.33 -4.62
C LEU A 121 19.69 -0.65 -3.26
N LEU A 122 18.61 -0.06 -2.79
CA LEU A 122 18.53 0.60 -1.49
C LEU A 122 18.40 -0.41 -0.36
N ARG A 123 18.88 -0.03 0.82
CA ARG A 123 18.83 -0.84 2.05
C ARG A 123 18.48 0.03 3.24
N LEU A 124 17.67 -0.50 4.13
CA LEU A 124 17.36 0.16 5.38
C LEU A 124 18.25 -0.41 6.51
N PRO A 125 18.64 0.46 7.47
CA PRO A 125 18.25 1.88 7.62
C PRO A 125 19.08 2.89 6.82
N ALA A 126 20.12 2.47 6.08
CA ALA A 126 21.10 3.38 5.45
C ALA A 126 20.46 4.40 4.49
N ASP A 127 19.45 3.98 3.74
CA ASP A 127 18.81 4.81 2.71
C ASP A 127 17.48 5.46 3.16
N GLN A 128 17.18 5.51 4.46
CA GLN A 128 15.87 5.97 4.97
C GLN A 128 15.47 7.39 4.49
N GLU A 129 16.42 8.30 4.31
CA GLU A 129 16.15 9.66 3.85
C GLU A 129 15.60 9.70 2.41
N ARG A 130 16.04 8.74 1.57
CA ARG A 130 15.51 8.62 0.19
C ARG A 130 14.05 8.22 0.20
N PHE A 131 13.65 7.30 1.09
CA PHE A 131 12.24 6.92 1.25
C PHE A 131 11.40 8.08 1.78
N ALA A 132 11.86 8.80 2.81
CA ALA A 132 11.17 9.97 3.33
C ALA A 132 10.97 11.04 2.24
N LYS A 133 12.00 11.31 1.44
CA LYS A 133 11.91 12.23 0.29
C LYS A 133 10.91 11.74 -0.75
N GLN A 134 10.91 10.45 -1.06
CA GLN A 134 9.98 9.86 -2.04
C GLN A 134 8.53 9.94 -1.57
N ILE A 135 8.25 9.60 -0.29
CA ILE A 135 6.94 9.73 0.33
C ILE A 135 6.45 11.18 0.23
N GLY A 136 7.29 12.15 0.59
CA GLY A 136 6.96 13.58 0.51
C GLY A 136 6.72 14.06 -0.92
N SER A 137 7.54 13.63 -1.89
CA SER A 137 7.41 14.03 -3.30
C SER A 137 6.14 13.50 -3.94
N LEU A 138 5.75 12.28 -3.62
CA LEU A 138 4.53 11.64 -4.11
C LEU A 138 3.29 12.01 -3.28
N ARG A 139 3.47 12.71 -2.15
CA ARG A 139 2.39 13.09 -1.21
C ARG A 139 1.55 11.89 -0.78
N VAL A 140 2.17 10.73 -0.63
CA VAL A 140 1.47 9.52 -0.21
C VAL A 140 1.24 9.50 1.29
N ARG A 141 0.16 8.83 1.70
CA ARG A 141 -0.17 8.53 3.09
C ARG A 141 -0.32 7.03 3.25
N CYS A 142 0.45 6.46 4.16
CA CYS A 142 0.30 5.07 4.53
C CYS A 142 -0.45 4.99 5.86
N PHE A 143 -1.56 4.29 5.86
CA PHE A 143 -2.41 4.05 7.03
C PHE A 143 -2.24 2.62 7.54
N ALA A 144 -2.80 2.34 8.72
CA ALA A 144 -2.78 1.00 9.33
C ALA A 144 -3.53 -0.07 8.51
N ALA A 145 -4.46 0.35 7.65
CA ALA A 145 -5.13 -0.50 6.68
C ALA A 145 -5.39 0.29 5.39
N PHE A 146 -5.60 -0.44 4.30
CA PHE A 146 -5.95 0.19 3.04
C PHE A 146 -7.45 0.52 3.00
N PRO A 147 -7.86 1.80 2.75
CA PRO A 147 -9.27 2.17 2.71
C PRO A 147 -9.95 1.62 1.45
N ASP A 148 -11.17 1.11 1.63
CA ASP A 148 -12.07 0.70 0.55
C ASP A 148 -12.94 1.86 0.08
N HIS A 149 -13.30 2.75 1.02
CA HIS A 149 -14.16 3.89 0.80
C HIS A 149 -13.53 5.16 1.36
N GLU A 150 -13.80 6.29 0.72
CA GLU A 150 -13.34 7.62 1.15
C GLU A 150 -14.54 8.51 1.40
N MET A 151 -14.53 9.26 2.50
CA MET A 151 -15.56 10.20 2.91
C MET A 151 -14.90 11.51 3.34
N PHE A 152 -15.15 12.58 2.58
CA PHE A 152 -14.58 13.90 2.83
C PHE A 152 -15.69 14.85 3.31
N GLU A 153 -15.63 15.25 4.57
CA GLU A 153 -16.64 16.08 5.23
C GLU A 153 -16.00 17.35 5.80
N ILE A 154 -15.63 18.25 4.90
CA ILE A 154 -15.01 19.53 5.23
C ILE A 154 -16.08 20.59 5.45
N GLY A 155 -15.97 21.36 6.54
CA GLY A 155 -16.95 22.38 6.93
C GLY A 155 -18.29 21.81 7.43
N THR A 156 -18.31 20.52 7.78
CA THR A 156 -19.50 19.83 8.31
C THR A 156 -19.30 19.55 9.80
N GLU A 157 -20.29 19.88 10.63
CA GLU A 157 -20.27 19.59 12.06
C GLU A 157 -20.21 18.09 12.33
N CYS A 158 -19.46 17.67 13.37
CA CYS A 158 -19.18 16.27 13.67
C CYS A 158 -20.45 15.42 13.82
N ALA A 159 -21.51 15.94 14.44
CA ALA A 159 -22.78 15.22 14.58
C ALA A 159 -23.39 14.81 13.23
N ALA A 160 -23.34 15.68 12.22
CA ALA A 160 -23.81 15.39 10.88
C ALA A 160 -22.86 14.42 10.14
N VAL A 161 -21.55 14.52 10.38
CA VAL A 161 -20.54 13.59 9.85
C VAL A 161 -20.81 12.17 10.34
N LEU A 162 -21.09 12.00 11.65
CA LEU A 162 -21.37 10.68 12.24
C LEU A 162 -22.65 10.04 11.68
N VAL A 163 -23.69 10.84 11.39
CA VAL A 163 -24.90 10.33 10.72
C VAL A 163 -24.55 9.78 9.33
N LYS A 164 -23.82 10.54 8.51
CA LYS A 164 -23.39 10.10 7.18
C LYS A 164 -22.45 8.88 7.23
N LEU A 165 -21.57 8.82 8.23
CA LEU A 165 -20.69 7.66 8.45
C LEU A 165 -21.51 6.40 8.75
N ASN A 166 -22.52 6.50 9.61
CA ASN A 166 -23.43 5.39 9.91
C ASN A 166 -24.20 4.93 8.66
N GLU A 167 -24.70 5.89 7.86
CA GLU A 167 -25.38 5.58 6.59
C GLU A 167 -24.46 4.86 5.58
N LEU A 168 -23.20 5.28 5.50
CA LEU A 168 -22.20 4.62 4.65
C LEU A 168 -21.90 3.21 5.15
N LEU A 169 -21.62 3.06 6.46
CA LEU A 169 -21.34 1.78 7.07
C LEU A 169 -22.50 0.79 6.95
N ALA A 170 -23.77 1.26 6.94
CA ALA A 170 -24.92 0.40 6.71
C ALA A 170 -24.95 -0.24 5.31
N ARG A 171 -24.27 0.34 4.32
CA ARG A 171 -24.29 -0.07 2.90
C ARG A 171 -23.07 -0.86 2.46
N VAL A 172 -21.92 -0.70 3.15
CA VAL A 172 -20.65 -1.35 2.77
C VAL A 172 -20.54 -2.74 3.39
N PRO A 173 -19.76 -3.67 2.81
CA PRO A 173 -19.52 -4.99 3.37
C PRO A 173 -18.82 -4.97 4.73
N ILE A 174 -19.05 -5.99 5.55
CA ILE A 174 -18.27 -6.24 6.77
C ILE A 174 -16.82 -6.50 6.39
N GLY A 175 -15.91 -5.88 7.13
CA GLY A 175 -14.46 -5.92 6.88
C GLY A 175 -13.93 -4.74 6.09
N ASP A 176 -14.79 -4.03 5.35
CA ASP A 176 -14.37 -2.83 4.60
C ASP A 176 -13.92 -1.70 5.54
N VAL A 177 -12.99 -0.90 5.05
CA VAL A 177 -12.40 0.23 5.75
C VAL A 177 -12.83 1.53 5.11
N VAL A 178 -13.40 2.43 5.91
CA VAL A 178 -13.77 3.80 5.51
C VAL A 178 -12.69 4.77 5.99
N HIS A 179 -12.15 5.58 5.09
CA HIS A 179 -11.29 6.71 5.40
C HIS A 179 -12.13 7.98 5.47
N LEU A 180 -12.40 8.44 6.68
CA LEU A 180 -13.08 9.70 6.96
C LEU A 180 -12.06 10.83 7.10
N VAL A 181 -12.29 11.94 6.42
CA VAL A 181 -11.55 13.21 6.56
C VAL A 181 -12.50 14.32 6.96
N THR A 182 -12.18 15.02 8.03
CA THR A 182 -12.96 16.16 8.54
C THR A 182 -12.05 17.25 9.11
N ASP A 183 -12.53 18.48 9.15
CA ASP A 183 -11.84 19.62 9.77
C ASP A 183 -12.51 20.06 11.08
N ASP A 184 -13.52 19.34 11.57
CA ASP A 184 -14.15 19.62 12.85
C ASP A 184 -13.21 19.31 14.03
N GLY A 185 -12.88 20.33 14.82
CA GLY A 185 -11.97 20.22 15.96
C GLY A 185 -12.46 19.31 17.09
N THR A 186 -13.76 18.95 17.14
CA THR A 186 -14.33 18.03 18.13
C THR A 186 -14.24 16.57 17.70
N ALA A 187 -13.95 16.31 16.42
CA ALA A 187 -13.96 14.98 15.83
C ALA A 187 -13.11 13.94 16.61
N PRO A 188 -11.89 14.23 17.12
CA PRO A 188 -11.13 13.23 17.86
C PRO A 188 -11.85 12.68 19.09
N ILE A 189 -12.57 13.53 19.80
CA ILE A 189 -13.33 13.13 21.01
C ILE A 189 -14.62 12.40 20.61
N GLU A 190 -15.33 12.95 19.65
CA GLU A 190 -16.62 12.40 19.21
C GLU A 190 -16.44 11.04 18.49
N MET A 191 -15.37 10.84 17.75
CA MET A 191 -15.06 9.54 17.11
C MET A 191 -14.75 8.44 18.12
N VAL A 192 -14.09 8.75 19.23
CA VAL A 192 -13.86 7.77 20.32
C VAL A 192 -15.20 7.37 20.93
N ARG A 193 -16.04 8.35 21.30
CA ARG A 193 -17.36 8.08 21.86
C ARG A 193 -18.22 7.26 20.90
N TRP A 194 -18.28 7.67 19.64
CA TRP A 194 -19.02 6.98 18.59
C TRP A 194 -18.55 5.52 18.40
N SER A 195 -17.23 5.30 18.43
CA SER A 195 -16.63 3.96 18.34
C SER A 195 -17.08 3.07 19.51
N ASP A 196 -17.07 3.60 20.73
CA ASP A 196 -17.54 2.91 21.94
C ASP A 196 -19.04 2.59 21.88
N GLU A 197 -19.85 3.52 21.40
CA GLU A 197 -21.31 3.37 21.30
C GLU A 197 -21.74 2.39 20.21
N THR A 198 -21.06 2.40 19.06
CA THR A 198 -21.42 1.57 17.90
C THR A 198 -20.68 0.25 17.83
N GLY A 199 -19.55 0.10 18.55
CA GLY A 199 -18.65 -1.04 18.45
C GLY A 199 -17.84 -1.08 17.13
N GLN A 200 -17.91 -0.05 16.29
CA GLN A 200 -17.11 0.05 15.06
C GLN A 200 -15.72 0.62 15.40
N PRO A 201 -14.62 -0.14 15.22
CA PRO A 201 -13.29 0.31 15.63
C PRO A 201 -12.75 1.42 14.72
N VAL A 202 -12.23 2.48 15.33
CA VAL A 202 -11.30 3.42 14.69
C VAL A 202 -9.91 2.79 14.75
N ILE A 203 -9.40 2.31 13.62
CA ILE A 203 -8.15 1.52 13.53
C ILE A 203 -6.91 2.36 13.26
N ASP A 204 -7.09 3.60 12.84
CA ASP A 204 -6.02 4.59 12.66
C ASP A 204 -6.58 5.99 12.77
N GLU A 205 -5.78 6.90 13.36
CA GLU A 205 -6.07 8.32 13.45
C GLU A 205 -4.81 9.12 13.11
N ARG A 206 -4.99 10.19 12.33
CA ARG A 206 -3.91 11.10 11.97
C ARG A 206 -4.41 12.52 11.83
N ARG A 207 -3.58 13.48 12.25
CA ARG A 207 -3.83 14.89 12.02
C ARG A 207 -2.85 15.46 11.00
N GLU A 208 -3.37 16.19 10.00
CA GLU A 208 -2.59 16.91 9.01
C GLU A 208 -3.07 18.37 8.94
N GLY A 209 -2.33 19.27 9.55
CA GLY A 209 -2.76 20.67 9.69
C GLY A 209 -4.04 20.79 10.50
N ASN A 210 -5.12 21.25 9.87
CA ASN A 210 -6.46 21.34 10.45
C ASN A 210 -7.36 20.13 10.11
N LEU A 211 -6.86 19.16 9.34
CA LEU A 211 -7.61 17.97 8.96
C LEU A 211 -7.34 16.81 9.90
N PHE A 212 -8.39 16.10 10.24
CA PHE A 212 -8.36 14.83 10.96
C PHE A 212 -8.73 13.72 10.00
N HIS A 213 -7.94 12.66 10.00
CA HIS A 213 -8.10 11.45 9.21
C HIS A 213 -8.39 10.29 10.15
N PHE A 214 -9.49 9.60 9.95
CA PHE A 214 -9.86 8.41 10.71
C PHE A 214 -10.06 7.23 9.76
N LEU A 215 -9.50 6.08 10.12
CA LEU A 215 -9.85 4.84 9.46
C LEU A 215 -10.80 4.04 10.36
N VAL A 216 -11.96 3.77 9.84
CA VAL A 216 -13.01 3.01 10.52
C VAL A 216 -13.21 1.70 9.80
N ARG A 217 -13.13 0.58 10.52
CA ARG A 217 -13.43 -0.75 9.96
C ARG A 217 -14.84 -1.16 10.32
N LYS A 218 -15.63 -1.58 9.32
CA LYS A 218 -16.93 -2.18 9.58
C LYS A 218 -16.78 -3.59 10.15
N VAL A 219 -17.39 -3.87 11.32
CA VAL A 219 -17.35 -5.18 11.97
C VAL A 219 -18.73 -5.79 12.19
N SER A 220 -19.79 -5.01 12.04
CA SER A 220 -21.19 -5.47 12.22
C SER A 220 -22.15 -4.75 11.28
#